data_c055c5de7381d578a26d3f020ca3c15c
#
_entry.id   c055c5de7381d578a26d3f020ca3c15c
#
_cell.length_a   1.000
_cell.length_b   1.000
_cell.length_c   1.000
_cell.angle_alpha   90.00
_cell.angle_beta   90.00
_cell.angle_gamma   90.00
#
_symmetry.space_group_name_H-M   'P 1'
#
loop_
_entity.id
_entity.type
_entity.pdbx_description
1 polymer ?
#
loop_
_entity_poly.entity_id
_entity_poly.type
_entity_poly.pdbx_seq_one_letter_code
_entity_poly.pdbx_strand_id
1 'polypeptide(L)'
;MINTKFILLTIFFFSSYLLDAKAKNYDSMQFTCADEIGPLLEFKIPDLQVGKLKNIKIKSFDKIKRESATVVEGVIKKVSSPIDNSYFFYKANTILKEKDFFEISFEFYPPSHLLIKYLNSQYSDLVCWNNK
;
A
#
# COMPACT_ATOMS: atom_id res chain seq x y z
N MET A 1 15.09 14.73 -44.92
CA MET A 1 15.72 13.67 -44.17
C MET A 1 15.53 13.87 -42.68
N ILE A 2 14.88 12.92 -41.99
CA ILE A 2 14.60 13.04 -40.55
C ILE A 2 15.90 12.86 -39.76
N ASN A 3 16.13 13.74 -38.79
CA ASN A 3 17.32 13.68 -37.96
C ASN A 3 17.18 12.55 -36.96
N THR A 4 17.86 11.42 -37.19
CA THR A 4 17.83 10.25 -36.32
C THR A 4 18.37 10.53 -34.93
N LYS A 5 19.31 11.47 -34.77
CA LYS A 5 19.83 11.86 -33.46
C LYS A 5 18.75 12.51 -32.58
N PHE A 6 17.88 13.31 -33.20
CA PHE A 6 16.77 13.95 -32.48
C PHE A 6 15.76 12.91 -31.96
N ILE A 7 15.43 11.92 -32.78
CA ILE A 7 14.49 10.85 -32.39
C ILE A 7 15.05 10.03 -31.24
N LEU A 8 16.33 9.66 -31.29
CA LEU A 8 16.99 8.91 -30.22
C LEU A 8 17.01 9.68 -28.90
N LEU A 9 17.26 10.98 -28.94
CA LEU A 9 17.23 11.84 -27.76
C LEU A 9 15.86 11.87 -27.11
N THR A 10 14.81 11.99 -27.90
CA THR A 10 13.42 12.01 -27.42
C THR A 10 13.05 10.70 -26.71
N ILE A 11 13.44 9.57 -27.27
CA ILE A 11 13.18 8.26 -26.68
C ILE A 11 13.92 8.12 -25.35
N PHE A 12 15.16 8.60 -25.26
CA PHE A 12 15.95 8.55 -24.04
C PHE A 12 15.29 9.35 -22.90
N PHE A 13 14.83 10.57 -23.17
CA PHE A 13 14.12 11.40 -22.18
C PHE A 13 12.85 10.73 -21.68
N PHE A 14 12.08 10.15 -22.57
CA PHE A 14 10.83 9.48 -22.22
C PHE A 14 11.11 8.27 -21.31
N SER A 15 12.11 7.46 -21.62
CA SER A 15 12.50 6.30 -20.83
C SER A 15 12.99 6.69 -19.43
N SER A 16 13.78 7.76 -19.32
CA SER A 16 14.25 8.27 -18.02
C SER A 16 13.10 8.73 -17.15
N TYR A 17 12.14 9.44 -17.71
CA TYR A 17 10.95 9.89 -17.00
C TYR A 17 10.13 8.72 -16.45
N LEU A 18 9.91 7.68 -17.26
CA LEU A 18 9.19 6.49 -16.82
C LEU A 18 9.93 5.74 -15.72
N LEU A 19 11.26 5.64 -15.81
CA LEU A 19 12.07 5.00 -14.77
C LEU A 19 11.95 5.73 -13.43
N ASP A 20 12.02 7.06 -13.44
CA ASP A 20 11.85 7.87 -12.22
C ASP A 20 10.47 7.65 -11.60
N ALA A 21 9.41 7.65 -12.41
CA ALA A 21 8.05 7.39 -11.92
C ALA A 21 7.90 5.99 -11.33
N LYS A 22 8.57 4.98 -11.91
CA LYS A 22 8.50 3.59 -11.45
C LYS A 22 9.38 3.31 -10.24
N ALA A 23 10.40 4.13 -9.97
CA ALA A 23 11.36 3.93 -8.88
C ALA A 23 10.91 4.56 -7.55
N LYS A 24 9.66 5.05 -7.45
CA LYS A 24 9.17 5.70 -6.24
C LYS A 24 9.11 4.71 -5.07
N ASN A 25 9.73 5.10 -3.96
CA ASN A 25 9.81 4.30 -2.75
C ASN A 25 8.85 4.85 -1.69
N TYR A 26 8.07 3.97 -1.10
CA TYR A 26 7.10 4.32 -0.05
C TYR A 26 7.53 3.86 1.34
N ASP A 27 8.76 3.36 1.47
CA ASP A 27 9.30 2.91 2.76
C ASP A 27 9.32 4.06 3.77
N SER A 28 8.95 3.74 5.01
CA SER A 28 8.83 4.69 6.13
C SER A 28 7.70 5.71 6.01
N MET A 29 6.89 5.64 4.99
CA MET A 29 5.72 6.51 4.84
C MET A 29 4.54 5.97 5.64
N GLN A 30 3.79 6.88 6.24
CA GLN A 30 2.59 6.57 7.00
C GLN A 30 1.36 6.94 6.19
N PHE A 31 0.39 6.02 6.12
CA PHE A 31 -0.83 6.21 5.36
C PHE A 31 -2.05 6.07 6.27
N THR A 32 -3.04 6.90 6.00
CA THR A 32 -4.39 6.75 6.53
C THR A 32 -5.31 6.39 5.38
N CYS A 33 -6.15 5.39 5.58
CA CYS A 33 -7.11 4.92 4.57
C CYS A 33 -8.52 5.01 5.12
N ALA A 34 -9.44 5.51 4.29
CA ALA A 34 -10.79 5.84 4.71
C ALA A 34 -11.82 5.41 3.68
N ASP A 35 -13.03 5.15 4.17
CA ASP A 35 -14.24 5.09 3.36
C ASP A 35 -15.00 6.41 3.44
N GLU A 36 -16.24 6.45 2.98
CA GLU A 36 -17.08 7.66 2.98
C GLU A 36 -17.37 8.20 4.37
N ILE A 37 -17.35 7.35 5.39
CA ILE A 37 -17.67 7.73 6.77
C ILE A 37 -16.46 8.35 7.46
N GLY A 38 -15.26 7.85 7.18
CA GLY A 38 -14.06 8.35 7.80
C GLY A 38 -12.91 7.33 7.82
N PRO A 39 -11.84 7.62 8.55
CA PRO A 39 -10.67 6.74 8.62
C PRO A 39 -11.02 5.36 9.16
N LEU A 40 -10.47 4.32 8.52
CA LEU A 40 -10.62 2.93 8.95
C LEU A 40 -9.30 2.31 9.35
N LEU A 41 -8.21 2.65 8.67
CA LEU A 41 -6.88 2.11 8.93
C LEU A 41 -5.83 3.20 8.89
N GLU A 42 -4.80 3.00 9.70
CA GLU A 42 -3.58 3.78 9.64
C GLU A 42 -2.40 2.84 9.85
N PHE A 43 -1.38 2.95 9.02
CA PHE A 43 -0.20 2.11 9.10
C PHE A 43 1.01 2.82 8.53
N LYS A 44 2.19 2.37 8.99
CA LYS A 44 3.47 2.85 8.46
C LYS A 44 4.14 1.70 7.74
N ILE A 45 4.56 1.95 6.49
CA ILE A 45 5.29 0.95 5.72
C ILE A 45 6.72 0.87 6.25
N PRO A 46 7.18 -0.31 6.71
CA PRO A 46 8.57 -0.45 7.12
C PRO A 46 9.49 -0.46 5.90
N ASP A 47 10.80 -0.32 6.14
CA ASP A 47 11.80 -0.55 5.09
C ASP A 47 11.72 -2.02 4.66
N LEU A 48 11.33 -2.26 3.42
CA LEU A 48 10.91 -3.57 2.95
C LEU A 48 11.53 -3.93 1.60
N GLN A 49 12.16 -5.09 1.55
CA GLN A 49 12.61 -5.68 0.29
C GLN A 49 11.53 -6.58 -0.30
N VAL A 50 11.48 -6.65 -1.64
CA VAL A 50 10.51 -7.48 -2.35
C VAL A 50 10.58 -8.94 -1.88
N GLY A 51 9.42 -9.51 -1.58
CA GLY A 51 9.29 -10.89 -1.15
C GLY A 51 9.61 -11.15 0.31
N LYS A 52 10.07 -10.16 1.06
CA LYS A 52 10.36 -10.29 2.49
C LYS A 52 9.17 -9.87 3.32
N LEU A 53 9.02 -10.54 4.48
CA LEU A 53 7.98 -10.22 5.47
C LEU A 53 8.58 -9.38 6.59
N LYS A 54 7.84 -8.39 7.05
CA LYS A 54 8.17 -7.65 8.28
C LYS A 54 6.92 -7.43 9.12
N ASN A 55 7.14 -7.25 10.41
CA ASN A 55 6.07 -6.93 11.33
C ASN A 55 5.62 -5.49 11.12
N ILE A 56 4.33 -5.26 11.31
CA ILE A 56 3.69 -3.96 11.15
C ILE A 56 2.67 -3.77 12.26
N LYS A 57 2.48 -2.55 12.69
CA LYS A 57 1.38 -2.16 13.58
C LYS A 57 0.31 -1.50 12.74
N ILE A 58 -0.91 -2.01 12.85
CA ILE A 58 -2.07 -1.51 12.12
C ILE A 58 -3.00 -0.88 13.13
N LYS A 59 -3.26 0.43 12.97
CA LYS A 59 -4.26 1.13 13.76
C LYS A 59 -5.60 0.96 13.06
N SER A 60 -6.50 0.22 13.69
CA SER A 60 -7.83 -0.05 13.16
C SER A 60 -8.86 0.79 13.90
N PHE A 61 -9.59 1.62 13.16
CA PHE A 61 -10.67 2.43 13.72
C PHE A 61 -11.95 1.63 13.76
N ASP A 62 -12.77 1.88 14.80
CA ASP A 62 -14.07 1.24 14.93
C ASP A 62 -14.95 1.58 13.73
N LYS A 63 -15.63 0.57 13.17
CA LYS A 63 -16.45 0.75 11.98
C LYS A 63 -17.62 1.72 12.16
N ILE A 64 -18.10 1.85 13.39
CA ILE A 64 -19.27 2.67 13.71
C ILE A 64 -18.83 4.02 14.27
N LYS A 65 -17.96 4.00 15.26
CA LYS A 65 -17.55 5.18 16.03
C LYS A 65 -16.24 5.79 15.56
N ARG A 66 -15.78 5.72 14.46
CA ARG A 66 -14.51 6.19 13.89
C ARG A 66 -13.53 6.95 14.83
N GLU A 67 -13.96 7.30 16.03
CA GLU A 67 -13.18 7.99 17.06
C GLU A 67 -12.32 7.04 17.89
N SER A 68 -12.75 5.80 18.07
CA SER A 68 -11.97 4.81 18.82
C SER A 68 -11.16 3.94 17.87
N ALA A 69 -9.93 3.66 18.29
CA ALA A 69 -9.00 2.87 17.49
C ALA A 69 -8.30 1.84 18.36
N THR A 70 -7.98 0.70 17.76
CA THR A 70 -7.21 -0.37 18.36
C THR A 70 -5.98 -0.61 17.51
N VAL A 71 -4.82 -0.75 18.14
CA VAL A 71 -3.59 -1.12 17.45
C VAL A 71 -3.45 -2.62 17.48
N VAL A 72 -3.35 -3.23 16.31
CA VAL A 72 -3.17 -4.66 16.15
C VAL A 72 -1.85 -4.94 15.42
N GLU A 73 -1.24 -6.06 15.73
CA GLU A 73 -0.01 -6.47 15.06
C GLU A 73 -0.32 -7.31 13.84
N GLY A 74 0.50 -7.14 12.81
CA GLY A 74 0.38 -7.88 11.58
C GLY A 74 1.72 -8.08 10.91
N VAL A 75 1.68 -8.66 9.73
CA VAL A 75 2.83 -8.82 8.84
C VAL A 75 2.51 -8.18 7.50
N ILE A 76 3.53 -7.61 6.88
CA ILE A 76 3.42 -6.96 5.58
C ILE A 76 4.50 -7.50 4.64
N LYS A 77 4.14 -7.64 3.38
CA LYS A 77 5.01 -8.11 2.31
C LYS A 77 4.91 -7.18 1.11
N LYS A 78 6.07 -6.86 0.53
CA LYS A 78 6.15 -6.11 -0.71
C LYS A 78 6.13 -7.10 -1.88
N VAL A 79 5.25 -6.87 -2.83
CA VAL A 79 5.00 -7.78 -3.95
C VAL A 79 5.20 -7.03 -5.27
N SER A 80 5.94 -7.64 -6.19
CA SER A 80 6.04 -7.13 -7.56
C SER A 80 4.75 -7.39 -8.30
N SER A 81 4.27 -6.40 -9.06
CA SER A 81 3.11 -6.59 -9.92
C SER A 81 3.43 -7.62 -11.02
N PRO A 82 2.52 -8.60 -11.28
CA PRO A 82 2.72 -9.54 -12.37
C PRO A 82 2.63 -8.90 -13.75
N ILE A 83 2.02 -7.72 -13.84
CA ILE A 83 1.86 -6.99 -15.10
C ILE A 83 3.08 -6.12 -15.39
N ASP A 84 3.67 -5.51 -14.35
CA ASP A 84 4.80 -4.60 -14.47
C ASP A 84 5.74 -4.78 -13.28
N ASN A 85 6.92 -5.38 -13.51
CA ASN A 85 7.89 -5.69 -12.46
C ASN A 85 8.46 -4.46 -11.75
N SER A 86 8.28 -3.27 -12.30
CA SER A 86 8.72 -2.02 -11.66
C SER A 86 7.66 -1.41 -10.75
N TYR A 87 6.45 -1.95 -10.74
CA TYR A 87 5.38 -1.53 -9.85
C TYR A 87 5.25 -2.50 -8.70
N PHE A 88 5.13 -1.96 -7.48
CA PHE A 88 5.00 -2.76 -6.27
C PHE A 88 3.70 -2.45 -5.56
N PHE A 89 3.15 -3.46 -4.92
CA PHE A 89 2.05 -3.29 -3.99
C PHE A 89 2.36 -4.06 -2.71
N TYR A 90 1.55 -3.87 -1.69
CA TYR A 90 1.81 -4.43 -0.36
C TYR A 90 0.64 -5.29 0.07
N LYS A 91 0.92 -6.47 0.57
CA LYS A 91 -0.07 -7.35 1.20
C LYS A 91 0.21 -7.41 2.69
N ALA A 92 -0.83 -7.21 3.48
CA ALA A 92 -0.71 -7.27 4.93
C ALA A 92 -1.88 -8.04 5.53
N ASN A 93 -1.63 -8.70 6.64
CA ASN A 93 -2.66 -9.35 7.44
C ASN A 93 -2.29 -9.33 8.91
N THR A 94 -3.31 -9.29 9.75
CA THR A 94 -3.12 -9.32 11.19
C THR A 94 -2.62 -10.68 11.66
N ILE A 95 -1.82 -10.66 12.73
CA ILE A 95 -1.44 -11.87 13.46
C ILE A 95 -2.48 -12.06 14.55
N LEU A 96 -3.27 -13.13 14.46
CA LEU A 96 -4.29 -13.44 15.45
C LEU A 96 -3.64 -13.99 16.71
N LYS A 97 -3.96 -13.36 17.85
CA LYS A 97 -3.66 -13.88 19.18
C LYS A 97 -4.91 -14.53 19.75
N GLU A 98 -4.76 -15.43 20.74
CA GLU A 98 -5.88 -16.20 21.29
C GLU A 98 -7.11 -15.39 21.70
N LYS A 99 -6.93 -14.10 22.00
CA LYS A 99 -8.01 -13.19 22.44
C LYS A 99 -8.53 -12.27 21.35
N ASP A 100 -7.96 -12.32 20.15
CA ASP A 100 -8.35 -11.44 19.06
C ASP A 100 -9.44 -12.09 18.22
N PHE A 101 -10.59 -11.43 18.11
CA PHE A 101 -11.75 -11.95 17.40
C PHE A 101 -11.89 -11.42 15.98
N PHE A 102 -10.97 -10.57 15.53
CA PHE A 102 -11.10 -10.06 14.18
C PHE A 102 -9.79 -10.20 13.39
N GLU A 103 -9.95 -10.58 12.16
CA GLU A 103 -8.88 -10.71 11.18
C GLU A 103 -9.07 -9.63 10.13
N ILE A 104 -7.98 -8.92 9.85
CA ILE A 104 -7.93 -7.95 8.76
C ILE A 104 -6.85 -8.40 7.81
N SER A 105 -7.17 -8.46 6.52
CA SER A 105 -6.16 -8.53 5.48
C SER A 105 -6.38 -7.39 4.50
N PHE A 106 -5.31 -6.83 3.95
CA PHE A 106 -5.43 -5.78 2.97
C PHE A 106 -4.36 -5.87 1.91
N GLU A 107 -4.67 -5.29 0.77
CA GLU A 107 -3.74 -5.07 -0.32
C GLU A 107 -3.67 -3.56 -0.55
N PHE A 108 -2.48 -2.99 -0.40
CA PHE A 108 -2.25 -1.55 -0.58
C PHE A 108 -1.57 -1.30 -1.92
N TYR A 109 -2.21 -0.51 -2.74
CA TYR A 109 -1.74 -0.09 -4.06
C TYR A 109 -1.36 1.39 -3.99
N PRO A 110 -0.08 1.69 -3.73
CA PRO A 110 0.33 3.09 -3.56
C PRO A 110 0.03 3.92 -4.81
N PRO A 111 -0.24 5.21 -4.65
CA PRO A 111 -0.20 5.96 -3.39
C PRO A 111 -1.55 6.08 -2.69
N SER A 112 -2.66 5.65 -3.28
CA SER A 112 -3.97 6.08 -2.82
C SER A 112 -5.05 5.02 -2.74
N HIS A 113 -4.75 3.76 -3.03
CA HIS A 113 -5.78 2.74 -3.15
C HIS A 113 -5.50 1.55 -2.25
N LEU A 114 -6.51 1.09 -1.52
CA LEU A 114 -6.37 -0.06 -0.63
C LEU A 114 -7.65 -0.90 -0.67
N LEU A 115 -7.46 -2.21 -0.80
CA LEU A 115 -8.52 -3.19 -0.68
C LEU A 115 -8.42 -3.84 0.70
N ILE A 116 -9.45 -3.69 1.52
CA ILE A 116 -9.49 -4.27 2.86
C ILE A 116 -10.51 -5.39 2.90
N LYS A 117 -10.18 -6.44 3.64
CA LYS A 117 -11.07 -7.56 3.94
C LYS A 117 -11.04 -7.87 5.41
N TYR A 118 -12.20 -7.84 6.03
CA TYR A 118 -12.40 -8.37 7.38
C TYR A 118 -12.77 -9.85 7.31
N LEU A 119 -12.64 -10.56 8.43
CA LEU A 119 -12.96 -11.98 8.50
C LEU A 119 -14.29 -12.30 7.81
N ASN A 120 -14.24 -13.24 6.85
CA ASN A 120 -15.41 -13.74 6.09
C ASN A 120 -16.21 -12.69 5.29
N SER A 121 -15.67 -11.48 5.14
CA SER A 121 -16.31 -10.46 4.33
C SER A 121 -15.68 -10.37 2.93
N GLN A 122 -16.32 -9.64 2.04
CA GLN A 122 -15.74 -9.31 0.74
C GLN A 122 -14.79 -8.13 0.88
N TYR A 123 -13.89 -7.97 -0.09
CA TYR A 123 -13.01 -6.81 -0.14
C TYR A 123 -13.80 -5.53 -0.35
N SER A 124 -13.40 -4.47 0.36
CA SER A 124 -13.92 -3.13 0.20
C SER A 124 -12.80 -2.18 -0.20
N ASP A 125 -13.14 -1.19 -1.01
CA ASP A 125 -12.19 -0.18 -1.48
C ASP A 125 -12.07 0.96 -0.47
N LEU A 126 -10.83 1.36 -0.19
CA LEU A 126 -10.54 2.54 0.61
C LEU A 126 -9.64 3.48 -0.17
N VAL A 127 -9.76 4.75 0.12
CA VAL A 127 -8.87 5.79 -0.39
C VAL A 127 -7.86 6.13 0.69
N CYS A 128 -6.59 6.19 0.30
CA CYS A 128 -5.49 6.44 1.23
C CYS A 128 -4.79 7.75 0.92
N TRP A 129 -4.21 8.35 1.95
CA TRP A 129 -3.33 9.51 1.80
C TRP A 129 -2.14 9.37 2.73
N ASN A 130 -1.05 10.02 2.35
CA ASN A 130 0.17 10.03 3.14
C ASN A 130 0.02 11.03 4.29
N ASN A 131 0.24 10.56 5.51
CA ASN A 131 0.32 11.40 6.70
C ASN A 131 1.72 11.99 6.80
N LYS A 132 1.81 13.29 6.79
CA LYS A 132 3.06 13.97 7.02
C LYS A 132 3.25 14.34 8.48
#